data_305e02c3fef768609d0f7d3d02d22433
#
_entry.id   305e02c3fef768609d0f7d3d02d22433
#
_cell.length_a   1.000
_cell.length_b   1.000
_cell.length_c   1.000
_cell.angle_alpha   90.00
_cell.angle_beta   90.00
_cell.angle_gamma   90.00
#
_symmetry.space_group_name_H-M   'P 1'
#
loop_
_entity.id
_entity.type
_entity.pdbx_description
1 polymer ?
#
loop_
_entity_poly.entity_id
_entity_poly.type
_entity_poly.pdbx_seq_one_letter_code
_entity_poly.pdbx_strand_id
1 'polypeptide(L)'
;MPAARTVARSDARGRGRHTLMRGPRTRRTVAVIGAGLAGLRCASVLQAAGYAVTVFEQAPAPGGRMRALAGQQWHCDHGAQYFTARDPDFMSAVGAWVANDCAAPWLARLASWDGSTLQPSRGTLQRFVGVPDMAAPAHALAVGLDLRTETRIDALQRTEHGWALRGAGLPEAVPAELLVLALPAPQAAALLETAASDLARVAARVRMQPAWAVVARFTAPVEAGYDGLFVNAGALRWIARNSSKPGRVGAETWLLHATAAWSHAHRDATPAEVIDQLLPELPALGLPAPLACEALFWEAASTESPAVADACVWEAASAAGLCGDWLAGGKVEGAWCSGTALAQRICAYDAGGRD
;
A
#
# COMPACT_ATOMS: atom_id res chain seq x y z
N MET A 1 -43.09 83.57 21.61
CA MET A 1 -43.67 82.64 20.59
C MET A 1 -42.62 82.27 19.57
N PRO A 2 -41.99 81.15 19.57
CA PRO A 2 -41.21 80.63 18.43
C PRO A 2 -41.86 79.41 17.83
N ALA A 3 -41.76 79.34 16.49
CA ALA A 3 -42.33 78.39 15.60
C ALA A 3 -41.75 76.99 15.67
N ALA A 4 -42.63 75.97 15.54
CA ALA A 4 -42.29 74.56 15.45
C ALA A 4 -41.64 74.25 14.10
N ARG A 5 -40.47 73.62 14.10
CA ARG A 5 -39.86 73.01 12.92
C ARG A 5 -40.18 71.46 12.91
N THR A 6 -40.94 71.10 11.89
CA THR A 6 -41.23 69.71 11.55
C THR A 6 -39.97 69.08 10.95
N VAL A 7 -39.47 67.95 11.57
CA VAL A 7 -38.40 67.14 11.04
C VAL A 7 -38.99 65.91 10.35
N ALA A 8 -38.75 65.83 9.04
CA ALA A 8 -39.13 64.70 8.20
C ALA A 8 -38.32 63.45 8.60
N ARG A 9 -39.01 62.34 8.89
CA ARG A 9 -38.40 61.00 9.08
C ARG A 9 -38.15 60.39 7.70
N SER A 10 -36.86 60.10 7.39
CA SER A 10 -36.46 59.30 6.25
C SER A 10 -36.58 57.82 6.61
N ASP A 11 -37.46 57.09 5.91
CA ASP A 11 -37.57 55.66 5.93
C ASP A 11 -36.35 55.02 5.25
N ALA A 12 -35.38 54.56 6.01
CA ALA A 12 -34.32 53.69 5.53
C ALA A 12 -34.83 52.26 5.47
N ARG A 13 -35.33 51.81 4.31
CA ARG A 13 -35.63 50.40 4.04
C ARG A 13 -34.31 49.62 3.97
N GLY A 14 -33.96 48.94 5.05
CA GLY A 14 -32.87 47.95 5.11
C GLY A 14 -33.18 46.77 4.20
N ARG A 15 -32.45 46.67 3.07
CA ARG A 15 -32.41 45.43 2.27
C ARG A 15 -31.70 44.39 3.09
N GLY A 16 -32.45 43.50 3.73
CA GLY A 16 -31.91 42.28 4.35
C GLY A 16 -31.21 41.42 3.29
N ARG A 17 -29.91 41.32 3.38
CA ARG A 17 -29.17 40.30 2.65
C ARG A 17 -29.60 38.93 3.21
N HIS A 18 -30.49 38.26 2.48
CA HIS A 18 -30.71 36.83 2.70
C HIS A 18 -29.40 36.09 2.38
N THR A 19 -28.60 35.81 3.42
CA THR A 19 -27.57 34.82 3.35
C THR A 19 -28.29 33.49 3.21
N LEU A 20 -28.41 32.98 1.99
CA LEU A 20 -28.85 31.60 1.75
C LEU A 20 -27.89 30.67 2.52
N MET A 21 -28.35 30.13 3.64
CA MET A 21 -27.67 29.01 4.30
C MET A 21 -27.60 27.89 3.26
N ARG A 22 -26.40 27.64 2.73
CA ARG A 22 -26.14 26.44 1.95
C ARG A 22 -26.44 25.26 2.87
N GLY A 23 -27.45 24.46 2.53
CA GLY A 23 -27.74 23.21 3.18
C GLY A 23 -26.47 22.32 3.25
N PRO A 24 -26.43 21.32 4.13
CA PRO A 24 -25.27 20.45 4.25
C PRO A 24 -24.96 19.88 2.87
N ARG A 25 -23.77 20.24 2.31
CA ARG A 25 -23.27 19.63 1.08
C ARG A 25 -23.21 18.13 1.33
N THR A 26 -23.95 17.35 0.57
CA THR A 26 -23.80 15.91 0.56
C THR A 26 -22.32 15.60 0.28
N ARG A 27 -21.69 14.81 1.17
CA ARG A 27 -20.29 14.42 1.00
C ARG A 27 -20.18 13.59 -0.26
N ARG A 28 -19.24 13.92 -1.16
CA ARG A 28 -18.99 13.09 -2.34
C ARG A 28 -18.51 11.70 -1.91
N THR A 29 -19.03 10.70 -2.57
CA THR A 29 -18.69 9.30 -2.31
C THR A 29 -17.47 8.87 -3.11
N VAL A 30 -16.54 8.19 -2.45
CA VAL A 30 -15.31 7.66 -3.06
C VAL A 30 -15.20 6.18 -2.78
N ALA A 31 -15.08 5.38 -3.82
CA ALA A 31 -14.69 3.98 -3.71
C ALA A 31 -13.18 3.84 -3.92
N VAL A 32 -12.48 3.26 -2.95
CA VAL A 32 -11.06 2.91 -3.03
C VAL A 32 -10.93 1.40 -3.14
N ILE A 33 -10.34 0.90 -4.21
CA ILE A 33 -10.12 -0.53 -4.42
C ILE A 33 -8.67 -0.87 -4.08
N GLY A 34 -8.49 -1.68 -3.04
CA GLY A 34 -7.21 -2.10 -2.49
C GLY A 34 -6.84 -1.38 -1.19
N ALA A 35 -6.71 -2.15 -0.11
CA ALA A 35 -6.28 -1.69 1.23
C ALA A 35 -4.79 -1.91 1.47
N GLY A 36 -3.96 -1.74 0.44
CA GLY A 36 -2.52 -1.54 0.60
C GLY A 36 -2.20 -0.14 1.12
N LEU A 37 -0.93 0.13 1.43
CA LEU A 37 -0.51 1.40 2.03
C LEU A 37 -0.94 2.63 1.19
N ALA A 38 -0.86 2.55 -0.16
CA ALA A 38 -1.26 3.63 -1.05
C ALA A 38 -2.77 3.93 -0.97
N GLY A 39 -3.61 2.89 -1.02
CA GLY A 39 -5.07 3.03 -0.94
C GLY A 39 -5.53 3.56 0.40
N LEU A 40 -4.99 3.03 1.51
CA LEU A 40 -5.32 3.48 2.85
C LEU A 40 -4.86 4.92 3.09
N ARG A 41 -3.68 5.30 2.60
CA ARG A 41 -3.20 6.68 2.69
C ARG A 41 -4.09 7.63 1.87
N CYS A 42 -4.44 7.28 0.65
CA CYS A 42 -5.37 8.05 -0.17
C CYS A 42 -6.73 8.21 0.53
N ALA A 43 -7.28 7.10 1.02
CA ALA A 43 -8.55 7.07 1.74
C ALA A 43 -8.54 7.97 2.99
N SER A 44 -7.49 7.88 3.82
CA SER A 44 -7.37 8.68 5.04
C SER A 44 -7.31 10.19 4.75
N VAL A 45 -6.58 10.60 3.71
CA VAL A 45 -6.50 12.02 3.31
C VAL A 45 -7.83 12.51 2.78
N LEU A 46 -8.50 11.74 1.93
CA LEU A 46 -9.83 12.10 1.38
C LEU A 46 -10.89 12.16 2.48
N GLN A 47 -10.90 11.21 3.42
CA GLN A 47 -11.82 11.25 4.55
C GLN A 47 -11.59 12.49 5.42
N ALA A 48 -10.34 12.83 5.71
CA ALA A 48 -9.99 14.05 6.45
C ALA A 48 -10.42 15.33 5.69
N ALA A 49 -10.42 15.30 4.36
CA ALA A 49 -10.93 16.38 3.50
C ALA A 49 -12.48 16.41 3.40
N GLY A 50 -13.19 15.48 4.05
CA GLY A 50 -14.65 15.49 4.14
C GLY A 50 -15.38 14.61 3.12
N TYR A 51 -14.70 13.74 2.38
CA TYR A 51 -15.33 12.76 1.49
C TYR A 51 -15.92 11.58 2.29
N ALA A 52 -16.94 10.94 1.72
CA ALA A 52 -17.48 9.67 2.21
C ALA A 52 -16.72 8.53 1.51
N VAL A 53 -15.72 7.97 2.18
CA VAL A 53 -14.80 6.99 1.59
C VAL A 53 -15.14 5.59 2.04
N THR A 54 -15.28 4.66 1.10
CA THR A 54 -15.36 3.21 1.35
C THR A 54 -14.15 2.53 0.69
N VAL A 55 -13.42 1.72 1.45
CA VAL A 55 -12.27 0.94 0.98
C VAL A 55 -12.67 -0.52 0.82
N PHE A 56 -12.38 -1.13 -0.34
CA PHE A 56 -12.66 -2.54 -0.65
C PHE A 56 -11.35 -3.31 -0.72
N GLU A 57 -11.26 -4.41 0.04
CA GLU A 57 -10.09 -5.29 0.09
C GLU A 57 -10.52 -6.75 -0.07
N GLN A 58 -9.90 -7.47 -1.01
CA GLN A 58 -10.20 -8.87 -1.25
C GLN A 58 -9.70 -9.81 -0.15
N ALA A 59 -8.65 -9.41 0.56
CA ALA A 59 -8.07 -10.18 1.65
C ALA A 59 -8.84 -9.97 2.96
N PRO A 60 -8.70 -10.88 3.95
CA PRO A 60 -9.36 -10.74 5.25
C PRO A 60 -8.79 -9.60 6.11
N ALA A 61 -7.65 -9.02 5.74
CA ALA A 61 -7.01 -7.92 6.46
C ALA A 61 -6.32 -6.95 5.49
N PRO A 62 -6.19 -5.65 5.86
CA PRO A 62 -5.43 -4.68 5.10
C PRO A 62 -3.92 -4.96 5.11
N GLY A 63 -3.14 -4.23 4.30
CA GLY A 63 -1.68 -4.30 4.28
C GLY A 63 -1.10 -4.66 2.92
N GLY A 64 -1.85 -5.34 2.05
CA GLY A 64 -1.39 -5.69 0.70
C GLY A 64 -0.05 -6.44 0.73
N ARG A 65 0.98 -5.90 0.08
CA ARG A 65 2.35 -6.49 0.06
C ARG A 65 3.17 -6.29 1.33
N MET A 66 2.61 -5.66 2.35
CA MET A 66 3.21 -5.57 3.70
C MET A 66 2.66 -6.63 4.66
N ARG A 67 1.83 -7.56 4.20
CA ARG A 67 1.24 -8.61 5.06
C ARG A 67 2.28 -9.58 5.61
N ALA A 68 1.97 -10.12 6.79
CA ALA A 68 2.66 -11.23 7.40
C ALA A 68 1.87 -12.53 7.24
N LEU A 69 2.56 -13.65 7.25
CA LEU A 69 2.00 -14.99 7.42
C LEU A 69 2.12 -15.37 8.88
N ALA A 70 1.08 -15.94 9.46
CA ALA A 70 1.06 -16.36 10.86
C ALA A 70 0.54 -17.79 11.00
N GLY A 71 1.11 -18.50 11.97
CA GLY A 71 0.65 -19.81 12.40
C GLY A 71 0.63 -19.89 13.93
N GLN A 72 0.52 -21.08 14.47
CA GLN A 72 0.57 -21.28 15.91
C GLN A 72 1.95 -20.89 16.45
N GLN A 73 2.01 -19.86 17.31
CA GLN A 73 3.24 -19.37 17.97
C GLN A 73 4.36 -18.91 17.01
N TRP A 74 4.05 -18.46 15.83
CA TRP A 74 4.99 -17.82 14.92
C TRP A 74 4.29 -16.90 13.93
N HIS A 75 5.02 -15.91 13.44
CA HIS A 75 4.64 -15.10 12.29
C HIS A 75 5.88 -14.69 11.52
N CYS A 76 5.72 -14.39 10.23
CA CYS A 76 6.81 -13.95 9.37
C CYS A 76 6.30 -12.97 8.31
N ASP A 77 6.99 -11.85 8.17
CA ASP A 77 6.75 -10.92 7.07
C ASP A 77 7.19 -11.59 5.76
N HIS A 78 6.26 -11.88 4.86
CA HIS A 78 6.56 -12.57 3.61
C HIS A 78 6.55 -11.66 2.37
N GLY A 79 6.21 -10.39 2.54
CA GLY A 79 6.29 -9.35 1.52
C GLY A 79 7.44 -8.38 1.78
N ALA A 80 7.12 -7.09 1.97
CA ALA A 80 8.09 -6.07 2.32
C ALA A 80 8.82 -6.42 3.63
N GLN A 81 10.15 -6.31 3.62
CA GLN A 81 10.96 -6.76 4.76
C GLN A 81 11.33 -5.64 5.71
N TYR A 82 11.43 -4.46 5.20
CA TYR A 82 11.69 -3.20 5.90
C TYR A 82 11.31 -2.05 4.96
N PHE A 83 11.33 -0.85 5.48
CA PHE A 83 11.24 0.36 4.69
C PHE A 83 12.27 1.40 5.16
N THR A 84 12.55 2.36 4.28
CA THR A 84 13.36 3.54 4.55
C THR A 84 12.50 4.77 4.29
N ALA A 85 12.82 5.89 4.91
CA ALA A 85 12.10 7.14 4.73
C ALA A 85 13.08 8.26 4.35
N ARG A 86 12.73 9.05 3.32
CA ARG A 86 13.50 10.18 2.80
C ARG A 86 12.60 11.39 2.54
N ASP A 87 11.38 11.14 2.07
CA ASP A 87 10.37 12.19 1.90
C ASP A 87 10.01 12.78 3.27
N PRO A 88 9.99 14.12 3.44
CA PRO A 88 9.75 14.76 4.75
C PRO A 88 8.39 14.39 5.36
N ASP A 89 7.33 14.31 4.56
CA ASP A 89 5.98 13.99 5.05
C ASP A 89 5.92 12.51 5.46
N PHE A 90 6.58 11.64 4.69
CA PHE A 90 6.68 10.23 5.05
C PHE A 90 7.55 10.01 6.29
N MET A 91 8.66 10.75 6.43
CA MET A 91 9.47 10.73 7.65
C MET A 91 8.66 11.13 8.88
N SER A 92 7.84 12.17 8.76
CA SER A 92 6.92 12.59 9.82
C SER A 92 5.93 11.50 10.19
N ALA A 93 5.35 10.83 9.20
CA ALA A 93 4.43 9.71 9.41
C ALA A 93 5.13 8.53 10.10
N VAL A 94 6.35 8.18 9.68
CA VAL A 94 7.16 7.12 10.31
C VAL A 94 7.48 7.49 11.76
N GLY A 95 7.82 8.74 12.04
CA GLY A 95 8.02 9.25 13.41
C GLY A 95 6.78 9.07 14.28
N ALA A 96 5.59 9.36 13.73
CA ALA A 96 4.33 9.14 14.43
C ALA A 96 4.05 7.65 14.67
N TRP A 97 4.34 6.78 13.70
CA TRP A 97 4.20 5.32 13.88
C TRP A 97 5.15 4.78 14.94
N VAL A 98 6.38 5.28 15.01
CA VAL A 98 7.34 4.89 16.06
C VAL A 98 6.85 5.35 17.43
N ALA A 99 6.35 6.58 17.55
CA ALA A 99 5.81 7.11 18.79
C ALA A 99 4.56 6.38 19.31
N ASN A 100 3.84 5.68 18.43
CA ASN A 100 2.64 4.90 18.76
C ASN A 100 2.87 3.38 18.67
N ASP A 101 4.11 2.92 18.74
CA ASP A 101 4.50 1.51 18.70
C ASP A 101 4.00 0.72 17.48
N CYS A 102 3.68 1.43 16.37
CA CYS A 102 3.28 0.81 15.10
C CYS A 102 4.47 0.53 14.17
N ALA A 103 5.65 1.11 14.46
CA ALA A 103 6.90 0.86 13.74
C ALA A 103 8.10 1.00 14.69
N ALA A 104 9.23 0.43 14.30
CA ALA A 104 10.48 0.58 15.04
C ALA A 104 11.69 0.55 14.08
N PRO A 105 12.83 1.18 14.47
CA PRO A 105 14.09 0.98 13.78
C PRO A 105 14.53 -0.48 13.85
N TRP A 106 14.94 -1.05 12.73
CA TRP A 106 15.56 -2.38 12.69
C TRP A 106 17.07 -2.24 12.60
N LEU A 107 17.76 -2.50 13.72
CA LEU A 107 19.21 -2.43 13.84
C LEU A 107 19.87 -3.75 13.39
N ALA A 108 19.58 -4.15 12.17
CA ALA A 108 20.02 -5.42 11.62
C ALA A 108 21.53 -5.45 11.32
N ARG A 109 22.17 -6.57 11.61
CA ARG A 109 23.49 -6.92 11.04
C ARG A 109 23.28 -7.31 9.59
N LEU A 110 23.70 -6.47 8.67
CA LEU A 110 23.52 -6.72 7.24
C LEU A 110 24.80 -7.24 6.62
N ALA A 111 24.64 -8.16 5.68
CA ALA A 111 25.72 -8.72 4.88
C ALA A 111 25.34 -8.81 3.39
N SER A 112 26.31 -9.09 2.55
CA SER A 112 26.16 -9.41 1.14
C SER A 112 26.94 -10.68 0.81
N TRP A 113 26.37 -11.50 -0.08
CA TRP A 113 26.95 -12.73 -0.62
C TRP A 113 27.17 -12.57 -2.13
N ASP A 114 28.39 -12.80 -2.61
CA ASP A 114 28.75 -12.63 -4.02
C ASP A 114 28.83 -13.97 -4.81
N GLY A 115 28.50 -15.08 -4.18
CA GLY A 115 28.60 -16.44 -4.71
C GLY A 115 29.75 -17.22 -4.10
N SER A 116 30.67 -16.57 -3.36
CA SER A 116 31.83 -17.20 -2.74
C SER A 116 32.12 -16.70 -1.33
N THR A 117 31.90 -15.43 -1.06
CA THR A 117 32.26 -14.77 0.21
C THR A 117 31.09 -13.99 0.82
N LEU A 118 31.02 -14.07 2.14
CA LEU A 118 30.10 -13.28 2.96
C LEU A 118 30.81 -12.03 3.46
N GLN A 119 30.28 -10.85 3.13
CA GLN A 119 30.88 -9.57 3.51
C GLN A 119 29.88 -8.72 4.30
N PRO A 120 30.28 -8.11 5.43
CA PRO A 120 29.42 -7.17 6.14
C PRO A 120 29.02 -5.99 5.24
N SER A 121 27.73 -5.66 5.20
CA SER A 121 27.22 -4.50 4.48
C SER A 121 27.30 -3.25 5.38
N ARG A 122 28.10 -2.26 4.99
CA ARG A 122 28.32 -1.01 5.74
C ARG A 122 27.34 0.11 5.33
N GLY A 123 26.06 -0.22 5.16
CA GLY A 123 25.05 0.79 4.79
C GLY A 123 24.68 1.69 5.98
N THR A 124 24.60 3.00 5.76
CA THR A 124 24.19 4.01 6.76
C THR A 124 22.69 4.29 6.76
N LEU A 125 21.93 3.66 5.86
CA LEU A 125 20.50 3.88 5.75
C LEU A 125 19.76 3.30 6.95
N GLN A 126 19.01 4.16 7.65
CA GLN A 126 18.09 3.71 8.69
C GLN A 126 16.95 2.89 8.07
N ARG A 127 16.70 1.73 8.64
CA ARG A 127 15.62 0.83 8.24
C ARG A 127 14.60 0.75 9.35
N PHE A 128 13.34 0.73 8.95
CA PHE A 128 12.20 0.59 9.84
C PHE A 128 11.41 -0.65 9.48
N VAL A 129 10.77 -1.22 10.48
CA VAL A 129 9.79 -2.31 10.33
C VAL A 129 8.50 -1.94 11.05
N GLY A 130 7.37 -2.42 10.56
CA GLY A 130 6.12 -2.36 11.34
C GLY A 130 6.21 -3.22 12.60
N VAL A 131 5.45 -2.90 13.62
CA VAL A 131 5.39 -3.61 14.91
C VAL A 131 3.91 -3.83 15.28
N PRO A 132 3.46 -5.07 15.58
CA PRO A 132 4.25 -6.31 15.74
C PRO A 132 4.72 -6.96 14.43
N ASP A 133 4.17 -6.59 13.29
CA ASP A 133 4.54 -7.06 11.96
C ASP A 133 4.53 -5.93 10.93
N MET A 134 4.94 -6.23 9.69
CA MET A 134 5.04 -5.21 8.66
C MET A 134 3.70 -4.58 8.26
N ALA A 135 2.56 -5.20 8.53
CA ALA A 135 1.23 -4.65 8.22
C ALA A 135 0.75 -3.60 9.24
N ALA A 136 1.38 -3.47 10.40
CA ALA A 136 0.94 -2.59 11.48
C ALA A 136 0.72 -1.12 11.04
N PRO A 137 1.59 -0.48 10.24
CA PRO A 137 1.32 0.87 9.73
C PRO A 137 0.06 0.95 8.85
N ALA A 138 -0.23 -0.11 8.06
CA ALA A 138 -1.44 -0.16 7.26
C ALA A 138 -2.69 -0.35 8.14
N HIS A 139 -2.61 -1.17 9.18
CA HIS A 139 -3.67 -1.32 10.16
C HIS A 139 -3.96 0.01 10.87
N ALA A 140 -2.94 0.75 11.27
CA ALA A 140 -3.10 2.06 11.89
C ALA A 140 -3.81 3.07 10.97
N LEU A 141 -3.50 3.08 9.67
CA LEU A 141 -4.18 3.91 8.67
C LEU A 141 -5.63 3.51 8.41
N ALA A 142 -5.96 2.24 8.61
CA ALA A 142 -7.31 1.73 8.38
C ALA A 142 -8.29 2.10 9.51
N VAL A 143 -7.78 2.51 10.69
CA VAL A 143 -8.62 2.88 11.83
C VAL A 143 -9.53 4.05 11.46
N GLY A 144 -10.83 3.85 11.66
CA GLY A 144 -11.86 4.86 11.37
C GLY A 144 -12.28 4.98 9.91
N LEU A 145 -11.72 4.19 8.99
CA LEU A 145 -12.20 4.06 7.60
C LEU A 145 -13.35 3.05 7.49
N ASP A 146 -14.30 3.28 6.58
CA ASP A 146 -15.24 2.22 6.14
C ASP A 146 -14.47 1.22 5.27
N LEU A 147 -13.87 0.21 5.91
CA LEU A 147 -13.08 -0.84 5.26
C LEU A 147 -13.90 -2.13 5.16
N ARG A 148 -14.12 -2.59 3.93
CA ARG A 148 -14.79 -3.85 3.61
C ARG A 148 -13.77 -4.86 3.14
N THR A 149 -13.36 -5.73 4.04
CA THR A 149 -12.48 -6.87 3.76
C THR A 149 -13.25 -8.02 3.11
N GLU A 150 -12.55 -9.04 2.61
CA GLU A 150 -13.13 -10.20 1.92
C GLU A 150 -14.09 -9.80 0.79
N THR A 151 -13.85 -8.61 0.22
CA THR A 151 -14.69 -8.00 -0.80
C THR A 151 -13.84 -7.74 -2.04
N ARG A 152 -13.94 -8.63 -3.01
CA ARG A 152 -13.24 -8.50 -4.29
C ARG A 152 -14.12 -7.78 -5.30
N ILE A 153 -13.60 -6.68 -5.85
CA ILE A 153 -14.27 -5.99 -6.97
C ILE A 153 -13.81 -6.64 -8.27
N ASP A 154 -14.77 -7.17 -9.05
CA ASP A 154 -14.51 -7.92 -10.28
C ASP A 154 -14.94 -7.15 -11.53
N ALA A 155 -15.84 -6.16 -11.39
CA ALA A 155 -16.32 -5.36 -12.52
C ALA A 155 -16.61 -3.92 -12.14
N LEU A 156 -16.33 -3.02 -13.06
CA LEU A 156 -16.60 -1.59 -12.99
C LEU A 156 -17.48 -1.17 -14.15
N GLN A 157 -18.51 -0.40 -13.88
CA GLN A 157 -19.40 0.15 -14.90
C GLN A 157 -19.51 1.67 -14.74
N ARG A 158 -19.35 2.41 -15.83
CA ARG A 158 -19.64 3.84 -15.86
C ARG A 158 -21.14 4.05 -15.79
N THR A 159 -21.54 5.05 -14.99
CA THR A 159 -22.94 5.51 -14.88
C THR A 159 -23.00 7.02 -15.12
N GLU A 160 -24.18 7.58 -15.22
CA GLU A 160 -24.39 9.02 -15.34
C GLU A 160 -23.82 9.79 -14.13
N HIS A 161 -23.81 9.16 -12.94
CA HIS A 161 -23.40 9.80 -11.70
C HIS A 161 -22.02 9.33 -11.16
N GLY A 162 -21.25 8.61 -11.95
CA GLY A 162 -19.94 8.09 -11.57
C GLY A 162 -19.74 6.62 -11.91
N TRP A 163 -19.62 5.75 -10.92
CA TRP A 163 -19.25 4.35 -11.06
C TRP A 163 -20.24 3.44 -10.32
N ALA A 164 -20.45 2.26 -10.84
CA ALA A 164 -21.07 1.14 -10.14
C ALA A 164 -20.07 -0.01 -10.05
N LEU A 165 -19.78 -0.44 -8.82
CA LEU A 165 -18.83 -1.50 -8.50
C LEU A 165 -19.58 -2.80 -8.24
N ARG A 166 -19.12 -3.91 -8.85
CA ARG A 166 -19.64 -5.26 -8.60
C ARG A 166 -18.52 -6.21 -8.23
N GLY A 167 -18.82 -7.22 -7.44
CA GLY A 167 -17.82 -8.20 -7.07
C GLY A 167 -18.29 -9.19 -6.01
N ALA A 168 -17.45 -10.17 -5.71
CA ALA A 168 -17.69 -11.13 -4.65
C ALA A 168 -17.69 -10.42 -3.29
N GLY A 169 -18.66 -10.78 -2.45
CA GLY A 169 -18.89 -10.14 -1.14
C GLY A 169 -19.83 -8.93 -1.19
N LEU A 170 -20.32 -8.55 -2.38
CA LEU A 170 -21.33 -7.49 -2.55
C LEU A 170 -22.66 -8.09 -3.00
N PRO A 171 -23.77 -7.90 -2.25
CA PRO A 171 -25.08 -8.38 -2.66
C PRO A 171 -25.63 -7.60 -3.86
N GLU A 172 -25.24 -6.32 -3.98
CA GLU A 172 -25.67 -5.41 -5.04
C GLU A 172 -24.51 -4.53 -5.53
N ALA A 173 -24.71 -3.86 -6.67
CA ALA A 173 -23.74 -2.88 -7.15
C ALA A 173 -23.64 -1.69 -6.21
N VAL A 174 -22.41 -1.33 -5.82
CA VAL A 174 -22.14 -0.18 -4.96
C VAL A 174 -21.86 1.04 -5.82
N PRO A 175 -22.65 2.13 -5.71
CA PRO A 175 -22.39 3.37 -6.43
C PRO A 175 -21.28 4.18 -5.76
N ALA A 176 -20.48 4.90 -6.57
CA ALA A 176 -19.51 5.87 -6.11
C ALA A 176 -19.35 7.00 -7.15
N GLU A 177 -19.23 8.24 -6.70
CA GLU A 177 -18.99 9.38 -7.60
C GLU A 177 -17.53 9.42 -8.09
N LEU A 178 -16.60 8.98 -7.24
CA LEU A 178 -15.16 8.94 -7.51
C LEU A 178 -14.62 7.53 -7.32
N LEU A 179 -13.67 7.15 -8.16
CA LEU A 179 -13.01 5.85 -8.11
C LEU A 179 -11.50 6.00 -7.92
N VAL A 180 -10.94 5.27 -6.98
CA VAL A 180 -9.50 5.14 -6.76
C VAL A 180 -9.11 3.66 -6.89
N LEU A 181 -8.19 3.33 -7.80
CA LEU A 181 -7.59 2.01 -7.89
C LEU A 181 -6.19 2.06 -7.28
N ALA A 182 -6.05 1.40 -6.14
CA ALA A 182 -4.79 1.24 -5.40
C ALA A 182 -4.28 -0.21 -5.49
N LEU A 183 -4.35 -0.78 -6.68
CA LEU A 183 -4.02 -2.16 -7.02
C LEU A 183 -2.64 -2.25 -7.69
N PRO A 184 -1.99 -3.40 -7.72
CA PRO A 184 -0.90 -3.68 -8.65
C PRO A 184 -1.30 -3.37 -10.09
N ALA A 185 -0.37 -2.80 -10.88
CA ALA A 185 -0.68 -2.29 -12.22
C ALA A 185 -1.40 -3.30 -13.14
N PRO A 186 -1.00 -4.59 -13.24
CA PRO A 186 -1.72 -5.55 -14.06
C PRO A 186 -3.18 -5.77 -13.62
N GLN A 187 -3.44 -5.77 -12.32
CA GLN A 187 -4.80 -5.94 -11.78
C GLN A 187 -5.65 -4.69 -12.05
N ALA A 188 -5.07 -3.49 -11.90
CA ALA A 188 -5.76 -2.26 -12.26
C ALA A 188 -6.08 -2.19 -13.74
N ALA A 189 -5.16 -2.60 -14.63
CA ALA A 189 -5.37 -2.66 -16.07
C ALA A 189 -6.53 -3.59 -16.44
N ALA A 190 -6.52 -4.81 -15.91
CA ALA A 190 -7.56 -5.81 -16.16
C ALA A 190 -8.95 -5.33 -15.70
N LEU A 191 -9.02 -4.72 -14.51
CA LEU A 191 -10.28 -4.23 -13.95
C LEU A 191 -10.86 -3.03 -14.75
N LEU A 192 -9.99 -2.21 -15.35
CA LEU A 192 -10.37 -1.05 -16.16
C LEU A 192 -10.60 -1.37 -17.64
N GLU A 193 -10.24 -2.56 -18.11
CA GLU A 193 -10.29 -2.92 -19.53
C GLU A 193 -11.69 -2.70 -20.15
N THR A 194 -12.73 -3.09 -19.43
CA THR A 194 -14.13 -2.94 -19.86
C THR A 194 -14.64 -1.48 -19.75
N ALA A 195 -13.99 -0.66 -18.97
CA ALA A 195 -14.34 0.74 -18.79
C ALA A 195 -13.73 1.66 -19.87
N ALA A 196 -12.88 1.12 -20.76
CA ALA A 196 -12.23 1.79 -21.91
C ALA A 196 -11.53 3.10 -21.52
N SER A 197 -10.89 3.15 -20.34
CA SER A 197 -10.26 4.35 -19.80
C SER A 197 -8.80 4.45 -20.23
N ASP A 198 -8.27 5.67 -20.32
CA ASP A 198 -6.84 5.92 -20.55
C ASP A 198 -6.00 5.38 -19.39
N LEU A 199 -6.59 5.29 -18.21
CA LEU A 199 -5.99 4.68 -17.03
C LEU A 199 -5.64 3.20 -17.26
N ALA A 200 -6.48 2.44 -17.97
CA ALA A 200 -6.17 1.06 -18.33
C ALA A 200 -4.88 0.97 -19.16
N ARG A 201 -4.70 1.89 -20.12
CA ARG A 201 -3.50 1.94 -20.97
C ARG A 201 -2.25 2.31 -20.18
N VAL A 202 -2.36 3.23 -19.22
CA VAL A 202 -1.23 3.57 -18.33
C VAL A 202 -0.82 2.38 -17.49
N ALA A 203 -1.77 1.72 -16.84
CA ALA A 203 -1.50 0.55 -16.01
C ALA A 203 -0.94 -0.64 -16.82
N ALA A 204 -1.44 -0.90 -18.04
CA ALA A 204 -1.01 -1.99 -18.90
C ALA A 204 0.46 -1.86 -19.40
N ARG A 205 1.03 -0.63 -19.39
CA ARG A 205 2.44 -0.41 -19.76
C ARG A 205 3.43 -0.78 -18.66
N VAL A 206 2.94 -0.98 -17.44
CA VAL A 206 3.81 -1.26 -16.29
C VAL A 206 4.10 -2.74 -16.21
N ARG A 207 5.40 -3.07 -16.19
CA ARG A 207 5.84 -4.45 -15.95
C ARG A 207 6.11 -4.63 -14.47
N MET A 208 5.39 -5.56 -13.87
CA MET A 208 5.65 -6.01 -12.52
C MET A 208 6.30 -7.38 -12.54
N GLN A 209 7.22 -7.57 -11.60
CA GLN A 209 7.99 -8.80 -11.49
C GLN A 209 7.43 -9.67 -10.37
N PRO A 210 7.37 -10.99 -10.56
CA PRO A 210 6.99 -11.91 -9.51
C PRO A 210 8.10 -12.13 -8.49
N ALA A 211 7.75 -12.72 -7.35
CA ALA A 211 8.70 -13.24 -6.38
C ALA A 211 8.13 -14.44 -5.63
N TRP A 212 8.89 -15.52 -5.55
CA TRP A 212 8.67 -16.55 -4.55
C TRP A 212 9.25 -16.09 -3.22
N ALA A 213 8.47 -16.30 -2.17
CA ALA A 213 8.85 -16.07 -0.77
C ALA A 213 8.75 -17.39 -0.01
N VAL A 214 9.83 -17.80 0.63
CA VAL A 214 9.85 -19.01 1.47
C VAL A 214 10.07 -18.61 2.92
N VAL A 215 9.10 -18.92 3.77
CA VAL A 215 9.20 -18.80 5.22
C VAL A 215 9.82 -20.10 5.75
N ALA A 216 11.00 -20.00 6.36
CA ALA A 216 11.70 -21.11 6.97
C ALA A 216 11.64 -21.00 8.50
N ARG A 217 11.25 -22.06 9.19
CA ARG A 217 11.17 -22.14 10.65
C ARG A 217 12.24 -23.07 11.18
N PHE A 218 12.86 -22.70 12.31
CA PHE A 218 13.93 -23.46 12.95
C PHE A 218 13.55 -23.83 14.38
N THR A 219 14.13 -24.90 14.87
CA THR A 219 13.90 -25.41 16.25
C THR A 219 14.58 -24.56 17.32
N ALA A 220 15.62 -23.84 16.95
CA ALA A 220 16.44 -23.02 17.84
C ALA A 220 16.94 -21.78 17.08
N PRO A 221 17.37 -20.70 17.78
CA PRO A 221 17.99 -19.55 17.16
C PRO A 221 19.17 -19.94 16.25
N VAL A 222 19.23 -19.34 15.06
CA VAL A 222 20.29 -19.58 14.07
C VAL A 222 21.31 -18.45 14.11
N GLU A 223 22.57 -18.80 14.41
CA GLU A 223 23.68 -17.85 14.50
C GLU A 223 24.44 -17.79 13.16
N ALA A 224 23.82 -17.18 12.15
CA ALA A 224 24.41 -17.02 10.80
C ALA A 224 25.41 -15.84 10.70
N GLY A 225 25.56 -15.04 11.76
CA GLY A 225 26.40 -13.85 11.76
C GLY A 225 25.75 -12.59 11.13
N TYR A 226 24.57 -12.70 10.57
CA TYR A 226 23.79 -11.61 9.97
C TYR A 226 22.30 -11.76 10.31
N ASP A 227 21.55 -10.66 10.17
CA ASP A 227 20.09 -10.62 10.33
C ASP A 227 19.40 -10.32 8.98
N GLY A 228 20.15 -9.79 8.00
CA GLY A 228 19.71 -9.59 6.62
C GLY A 228 20.85 -9.79 5.65
N LEU A 229 20.61 -10.53 4.57
CA LEU A 229 21.61 -10.86 3.57
C LEU A 229 21.12 -10.48 2.17
N PHE A 230 21.90 -9.63 1.49
CA PHE A 230 21.77 -9.41 0.05
C PHE A 230 22.50 -10.54 -0.69
N VAL A 231 21.76 -11.36 -1.42
CA VAL A 231 22.32 -12.47 -2.19
C VAL A 231 22.45 -12.00 -3.64
N ASN A 232 23.68 -11.96 -4.16
CA ASN A 232 23.99 -11.47 -5.49
C ASN A 232 24.33 -12.60 -6.49
N ALA A 233 24.18 -13.88 -6.07
CA ALA A 233 24.40 -15.06 -6.90
C ALA A 233 23.41 -16.15 -6.53
N GLY A 234 22.99 -17.00 -7.50
CA GLY A 234 22.04 -18.08 -7.29
C GLY A 234 20.59 -17.67 -7.51
N ALA A 235 19.68 -18.48 -7.01
CA ALA A 235 18.24 -18.27 -7.15
C ALA A 235 17.67 -17.27 -6.13
N LEU A 236 18.33 -17.11 -4.98
CA LEU A 236 17.92 -16.19 -3.93
C LEU A 236 18.45 -14.77 -4.19
N ARG A 237 17.73 -13.76 -3.70
CA ARG A 237 18.13 -12.32 -3.74
C ARG A 237 18.23 -11.69 -2.36
N TRP A 238 17.44 -12.18 -1.41
CA TRP A 238 17.34 -11.61 -0.07
C TRP A 238 16.97 -12.68 0.93
N ILE A 239 17.64 -12.64 2.07
CA ILE A 239 17.32 -13.47 3.23
C ILE A 239 17.22 -12.56 4.45
N ALA A 240 16.26 -12.81 5.32
CA ALA A 240 16.11 -12.07 6.57
C ALA A 240 15.75 -12.97 7.73
N ARG A 241 16.46 -12.79 8.84
CA ARG A 241 16.06 -13.33 10.15
C ARG A 241 14.86 -12.53 10.64
N ASN A 242 13.66 -13.03 10.39
CA ASN A 242 12.45 -12.32 10.77
C ASN A 242 12.35 -12.12 12.28
N SER A 243 12.74 -13.11 13.08
CA SER A 243 12.79 -13.07 14.55
C SER A 243 13.77 -12.03 15.12
N SER A 244 14.67 -11.44 14.32
CA SER A 244 15.52 -10.32 14.75
C SER A 244 14.83 -8.96 14.72
N LYS A 245 13.67 -8.88 14.07
CA LYS A 245 12.93 -7.62 13.95
C LYS A 245 12.17 -7.31 15.25
N PRO A 246 12.08 -6.03 15.67
CA PRO A 246 11.27 -5.62 16.81
C PRO A 246 9.83 -6.15 16.74
N GLY A 247 9.31 -6.61 17.88
CA GLY A 247 7.94 -7.10 18.02
C GLY A 247 7.65 -8.51 17.50
N ARG A 248 8.66 -9.18 16.88
CA ARG A 248 8.50 -10.59 16.44
C ARG A 248 8.72 -11.51 17.62
N VAL A 249 7.67 -12.26 17.96
CA VAL A 249 7.67 -13.22 19.06
C VAL A 249 7.42 -14.62 18.53
N GLY A 250 7.83 -15.66 19.30
CA GLY A 250 7.59 -17.05 18.97
C GLY A 250 8.81 -17.75 18.36
N ALA A 251 8.57 -18.69 17.45
CA ALA A 251 9.61 -19.53 16.89
C ALA A 251 10.61 -18.75 16.02
N GLU A 252 11.83 -19.24 15.94
CA GLU A 252 12.86 -18.72 15.03
C GLU A 252 12.37 -18.85 13.59
N THR A 253 12.20 -17.69 12.92
CA THR A 253 11.71 -17.61 11.55
C THR A 253 12.64 -16.78 10.68
N TRP A 254 12.85 -17.28 9.47
CA TRP A 254 13.60 -16.61 8.42
C TRP A 254 12.77 -16.51 7.15
N LEU A 255 12.98 -15.47 6.40
CA LEU A 255 12.39 -15.30 5.08
C LEU A 255 13.46 -15.37 4.01
N LEU A 256 13.16 -16.07 2.92
CA LEU A 256 13.95 -16.13 1.71
C LEU A 256 13.11 -15.59 0.56
N HIS A 257 13.64 -14.62 -0.17
CA HIS A 257 13.07 -14.16 -1.45
C HIS A 257 13.92 -14.65 -2.60
N ALA A 258 13.30 -15.31 -3.55
CA ALA A 258 13.94 -15.65 -4.82
C ALA A 258 14.10 -14.42 -5.72
N THR A 259 15.02 -14.50 -6.68
CA THR A 259 15.17 -13.48 -7.73
C THR A 259 13.92 -13.43 -8.61
N ALA A 260 13.68 -12.29 -9.24
CA ALA A 260 12.54 -12.15 -10.15
C ALA A 260 12.65 -13.08 -11.37
N ALA A 261 13.87 -13.23 -11.92
CA ALA A 261 14.12 -14.11 -13.05
C ALA A 261 13.83 -15.58 -12.71
N TRP A 262 14.33 -16.06 -11.57
CA TRP A 262 14.06 -17.41 -11.10
C TRP A 262 12.57 -17.62 -10.81
N SER A 263 11.93 -16.67 -10.15
CA SER A 263 10.49 -16.72 -9.82
C SER A 263 9.62 -16.75 -11.07
N HIS A 264 10.01 -16.01 -12.11
CA HIS A 264 9.31 -16.03 -13.41
C HIS A 264 9.43 -17.38 -14.10
N ALA A 265 10.64 -17.98 -14.09
CA ALA A 265 10.88 -19.30 -14.68
C ALA A 265 10.12 -20.43 -13.93
N HIS A 266 9.83 -20.23 -12.65
CA HIS A 266 9.15 -21.21 -11.78
C HIS A 266 7.75 -20.75 -11.35
N ARG A 267 7.08 -19.90 -12.16
CA ARG A 267 5.77 -19.35 -11.79
C ARG A 267 4.69 -20.40 -11.62
N ASP A 268 4.78 -21.49 -12.36
CA ASP A 268 3.81 -22.60 -12.36
C ASP A 268 4.23 -23.77 -11.44
N ALA A 269 5.35 -23.62 -10.73
CA ALA A 269 5.83 -24.60 -9.78
C ALA A 269 4.94 -24.65 -8.52
N THR A 270 4.83 -25.80 -7.93
CA THR A 270 4.18 -25.97 -6.63
C THR A 270 5.03 -25.42 -5.49
N PRO A 271 4.45 -25.02 -4.35
CA PRO A 271 5.20 -24.63 -3.17
C PRO A 271 6.25 -25.66 -2.72
N ALA A 272 5.96 -26.96 -2.83
CA ALA A 272 6.89 -28.01 -2.47
C ALA A 272 8.12 -28.04 -3.41
N GLU A 273 7.92 -27.98 -4.71
CA GLU A 273 9.01 -27.93 -5.70
C GLU A 273 9.90 -26.70 -5.49
N VAL A 274 9.32 -25.55 -5.16
CA VAL A 274 10.06 -24.32 -4.87
C VAL A 274 10.94 -24.49 -3.63
N ILE A 275 10.41 -25.09 -2.57
CA ILE A 275 11.14 -25.39 -1.34
C ILE A 275 12.30 -26.32 -1.65
N ASP A 276 12.05 -27.43 -2.33
CA ASP A 276 13.07 -28.45 -2.67
C ASP A 276 14.22 -27.87 -3.51
N GLN A 277 13.95 -26.89 -4.36
CA GLN A 277 14.95 -26.24 -5.21
C GLN A 277 15.74 -25.12 -4.50
N LEU A 278 15.15 -24.41 -3.55
CA LEU A 278 15.81 -23.28 -2.88
C LEU A 278 16.57 -23.70 -1.61
N LEU A 279 16.14 -24.72 -0.87
CA LEU A 279 16.80 -25.14 0.36
C LEU A 279 18.25 -25.61 0.19
N PRO A 280 18.66 -26.23 -0.94
CA PRO A 280 20.07 -26.60 -1.16
C PRO A 280 21.06 -25.41 -1.16
N GLU A 281 20.59 -24.18 -1.33
CA GLU A 281 21.45 -22.99 -1.25
C GLU A 281 21.80 -22.58 0.20
N LEU A 282 21.01 -23.00 1.19
CA LEU A 282 21.11 -22.53 2.58
C LEU A 282 22.45 -22.85 3.27
N PRO A 283 23.05 -24.06 3.13
CA PRO A 283 24.33 -24.35 3.78
C PRO A 283 25.46 -23.41 3.36
N ALA A 284 25.52 -23.03 2.09
CA ALA A 284 26.53 -22.06 1.58
C ALA A 284 26.35 -20.66 2.19
N LEU A 285 25.15 -20.35 2.66
CA LEU A 285 24.79 -19.08 3.28
C LEU A 285 24.84 -19.12 4.81
N GLY A 286 25.32 -20.23 5.39
CA GLY A 286 25.48 -20.42 6.85
C GLY A 286 24.17 -20.76 7.58
N LEU A 287 23.15 -21.22 6.87
CA LEU A 287 21.87 -21.62 7.46
C LEU A 287 21.74 -23.16 7.49
N PRO A 288 21.32 -23.75 8.63
CA PRO A 288 21.04 -25.18 8.71
C PRO A 288 19.74 -25.53 7.96
N ALA A 289 19.44 -26.84 7.89
CA ALA A 289 18.14 -27.28 7.41
C ALA A 289 17.01 -26.80 8.34
N PRO A 290 15.95 -26.18 7.80
CA PRO A 290 14.81 -25.74 8.61
C PRO A 290 13.95 -26.92 9.08
N LEU A 291 13.23 -26.72 10.18
CA LEU A 291 12.21 -27.67 10.69
C LEU A 291 11.02 -27.78 9.72
N ALA A 292 10.59 -26.66 9.17
CA ALA A 292 9.46 -26.59 8.27
C ALA A 292 9.55 -25.33 7.39
N CYS A 293 8.97 -25.43 6.20
CA CYS A 293 8.91 -24.32 5.24
C CYS A 293 7.51 -24.15 4.68
N GLU A 294 7.20 -22.89 4.33
CA GLU A 294 6.00 -22.51 3.57
C GLU A 294 6.42 -21.58 2.44
N ALA A 295 6.00 -21.87 1.20
CA ALA A 295 6.31 -21.04 0.04
C ALA A 295 5.05 -20.37 -0.49
N LEU A 296 5.19 -19.08 -0.85
CA LEU A 296 4.12 -18.25 -1.37
C LEU A 296 4.60 -17.51 -2.63
N PHE A 297 3.71 -17.41 -3.60
CA PHE A 297 4.00 -16.71 -4.84
C PHE A 297 3.36 -15.32 -4.87
N TRP A 298 4.16 -14.30 -5.11
CA TRP A 298 3.73 -12.94 -5.39
C TRP A 298 3.77 -12.70 -6.89
N GLU A 299 2.61 -12.70 -7.57
CA GLU A 299 2.53 -12.44 -9.01
C GLU A 299 3.05 -11.04 -9.38
N ALA A 300 2.79 -10.06 -8.53
CA ALA A 300 3.16 -8.66 -8.74
C ALA A 300 3.92 -8.11 -7.53
N ALA A 301 5.10 -8.66 -7.26
CA ALA A 301 5.89 -8.33 -6.07
C ALA A 301 6.54 -6.95 -6.16
N SER A 302 7.14 -6.60 -7.28
CA SER A 302 7.90 -5.37 -7.47
C SER A 302 7.75 -4.82 -8.89
N THR A 303 8.06 -3.55 -9.07
CA THR A 303 8.06 -2.88 -10.37
C THR A 303 9.46 -2.88 -10.94
N GLU A 304 9.59 -3.17 -12.23
CA GLU A 304 10.87 -3.17 -12.92
C GLU A 304 11.43 -1.74 -13.09
N SER A 305 10.55 -0.81 -13.48
CA SER A 305 10.85 0.62 -13.59
C SER A 305 9.56 1.42 -13.40
N PRO A 306 9.61 2.63 -12.81
CA PRO A 306 8.44 3.50 -12.77
C PRO A 306 7.98 3.82 -14.19
N ALA A 307 6.69 3.62 -14.47
CA ALA A 307 6.15 3.75 -15.83
C ALA A 307 5.81 5.18 -16.23
N VAL A 308 5.70 6.10 -15.27
CA VAL A 308 5.27 7.49 -15.47
C VAL A 308 6.11 8.44 -14.61
N ALA A 309 6.18 9.69 -15.04
CA ALA A 309 6.89 10.73 -14.31
C ALA A 309 6.15 11.20 -13.04
N ASP A 310 4.83 11.00 -13.00
CA ASP A 310 3.96 11.46 -11.92
C ASP A 310 3.71 10.34 -10.90
N ALA A 311 3.72 10.69 -9.62
CA ALA A 311 3.47 9.76 -8.53
C ALA A 311 2.03 9.19 -8.49
N CYS A 312 1.10 9.75 -9.23
CA CYS A 312 -0.29 9.29 -9.37
C CYS A 312 -0.85 9.66 -10.73
N VAL A 313 -1.95 9.02 -11.13
CA VAL A 313 -2.70 9.40 -12.34
C VAL A 313 -4.14 9.75 -11.93
N TRP A 314 -4.63 10.88 -12.40
CA TRP A 314 -6.02 11.31 -12.23
C TRP A 314 -6.63 11.63 -13.58
N GLU A 315 -7.77 11.05 -13.89
CA GLU A 315 -8.53 11.27 -15.11
C GLU A 315 -9.87 11.93 -14.74
N ALA A 316 -9.93 13.25 -14.96
CA ALA A 316 -11.09 14.06 -14.58
C ALA A 316 -12.37 13.63 -15.33
N ALA A 317 -12.25 13.28 -16.61
CA ALA A 317 -13.39 12.88 -17.45
C ALA A 317 -14.09 11.61 -16.94
N SER A 318 -13.36 10.69 -16.35
CA SER A 318 -13.91 9.49 -15.75
C SER A 318 -14.11 9.61 -14.23
N ALA A 319 -13.64 10.68 -13.62
CA ALA A 319 -13.62 10.85 -12.16
C ALA A 319 -12.95 9.64 -11.46
N ALA A 320 -11.85 9.16 -12.03
CA ALA A 320 -11.10 8.01 -11.55
C ALA A 320 -9.59 8.29 -11.49
N GLY A 321 -8.89 7.57 -10.60
CA GLY A 321 -7.44 7.71 -10.49
C GLY A 321 -6.74 6.45 -10.05
N LEU A 322 -5.42 6.41 -10.30
CA LEU A 322 -4.51 5.34 -9.95
C LEU A 322 -3.49 5.82 -8.93
N CYS A 323 -3.27 5.06 -7.88
CA CYS A 323 -2.13 5.20 -6.99
C CYS A 323 -1.51 3.84 -6.67
N GLY A 324 -0.23 3.85 -6.35
CA GLY A 324 0.55 2.67 -6.02
C GLY A 324 2.04 2.94 -6.07
N ASP A 325 2.82 2.13 -5.40
CA ASP A 325 4.28 2.23 -5.41
C ASP A 325 4.89 2.17 -6.80
N TRP A 326 4.26 1.44 -7.73
CA TRP A 326 4.68 1.31 -9.11
C TRP A 326 4.66 2.63 -9.92
N LEU A 327 3.97 3.65 -9.42
CA LEU A 327 4.00 5.03 -9.94
C LEU A 327 5.11 5.87 -9.28
N ALA A 328 5.64 5.45 -8.12
CA ALA A 328 6.52 6.26 -7.28
C ALA A 328 7.74 5.48 -6.76
N GLY A 329 8.45 4.74 -7.61
CA GLY A 329 9.73 4.11 -7.30
C GLY A 329 9.67 2.73 -6.63
N GLY A 330 8.49 2.08 -6.55
CA GLY A 330 8.37 0.66 -6.21
C GLY A 330 8.66 0.28 -4.76
N LYS A 331 8.49 1.18 -3.78
CA LYS A 331 8.81 0.98 -2.36
C LYS A 331 7.63 1.39 -1.47
N VAL A 332 7.74 1.07 -0.18
CA VAL A 332 6.75 1.46 0.84
C VAL A 332 6.54 2.97 0.87
N GLU A 333 7.63 3.75 0.86
CA GLU A 333 7.58 5.21 0.75
C GLU A 333 6.86 5.67 -0.51
N GLY A 334 7.18 5.06 -1.67
CA GLY A 334 6.49 5.38 -2.93
C GLY A 334 4.99 5.12 -2.88
N ALA A 335 4.56 4.04 -2.22
CA ALA A 335 3.14 3.78 -2.01
C ALA A 335 2.46 4.90 -1.20
N TRP A 336 3.10 5.36 -0.13
CA TRP A 336 2.62 6.47 0.69
C TRP A 336 2.52 7.77 -0.11
N CYS A 337 3.60 8.16 -0.78
CA CYS A 337 3.67 9.38 -1.59
C CYS A 337 2.62 9.36 -2.71
N SER A 338 2.47 8.22 -3.39
CA SER A 338 1.48 8.04 -4.45
C SER A 338 0.04 8.20 -3.97
N GLY A 339 -0.31 7.59 -2.84
CA GLY A 339 -1.63 7.74 -2.23
C GLY A 339 -1.92 9.18 -1.80
N THR A 340 -0.93 9.87 -1.23
CA THR A 340 -1.02 11.28 -0.85
C THR A 340 -1.23 12.17 -2.07
N ALA A 341 -0.42 11.98 -3.12
CA ALA A 341 -0.49 12.77 -4.35
C ALA A 341 -1.85 12.65 -5.05
N LEU A 342 -2.42 11.44 -5.12
CA LEU A 342 -3.74 11.24 -5.73
C LEU A 342 -4.83 11.93 -4.92
N ALA A 343 -4.83 11.79 -3.60
CA ALA A 343 -5.81 12.45 -2.75
C ALA A 343 -5.76 13.98 -2.89
N GLN A 344 -4.56 14.56 -2.89
CA GLN A 344 -4.37 16.00 -3.09
C GLN A 344 -4.87 16.46 -4.46
N ARG A 345 -4.63 15.68 -5.53
CA ARG A 345 -5.11 15.99 -6.89
C ARG A 345 -6.63 15.94 -6.99
N ILE A 346 -7.28 14.99 -6.34
CA ILE A 346 -8.75 14.91 -6.24
C ILE A 346 -9.30 16.14 -5.50
N CYS A 347 -8.73 16.49 -4.35
CA CYS A 347 -9.15 17.66 -3.58
C CYS A 347 -8.98 18.97 -4.38
N ALA A 348 -7.87 19.13 -5.09
CA ALA A 348 -7.61 20.30 -5.93
C ALA A 348 -8.61 20.41 -7.10
N TYR A 349 -8.92 19.29 -7.76
CA TYR A 349 -9.92 19.23 -8.82
C TYR A 349 -11.31 19.69 -8.34
N ASP A 350 -11.74 19.23 -7.16
CA ASP A 350 -13.04 19.61 -6.61
C ASP A 350 -13.09 21.07 -6.10
N ALA A 351 -11.94 21.63 -5.67
CA ALA A 351 -11.83 23.01 -5.22
C ALA A 351 -11.81 24.02 -6.39
N GLY A 352 -11.21 23.63 -7.53
CA GLY A 352 -11.07 24.50 -8.72
C GLY A 352 -12.36 24.73 -9.51
N GLY A 353 -13.45 24.07 -9.13
CA GLY A 353 -14.70 24.09 -9.91
C GLY A 353 -14.58 23.19 -11.16
N ARG A 354 -15.69 22.57 -11.52
CA ARG A 354 -15.82 21.81 -12.79
C ARG A 354 -16.03 22.85 -13.90
N ASP A 355 -14.95 23.29 -14.54
CA ASP A 355 -15.07 24.02 -15.81
C ASP A 355 -15.38 23.05 -16.95
#